data_eb644807e12dc8b9692453cb8504b594
#
_entry.id   eb644807e12dc8b9692453cb8504b594
#
_cell.length_a   1.000
_cell.length_b   1.000
_cell.length_c   1.000
_cell.angle_alpha   90.00
_cell.angle_beta   90.00
_cell.angle_gamma   90.00
#
_symmetry.space_group_name_H-M   'P 1'
#
loop_
_entity.id
_entity.type
_entity.pdbx_description
1 polymer ?
#
loop_
_entity_poly.entity_id
_entity_poly.type
_entity_poly.pdbx_seq_one_letter_code
_entity_poly.pdbx_strand_id
1 'polypeptide(L)'
;MDIGCGPGTLDRWLARYTSRANSIVGVYPSTYLLREAVALAKNDGLDDVINFEESVGDDLPFSDASFDVAISFTAIQFPDADRMLAEMRRVTRPGGRVAVLARGDDRPNLININVGTELKSKVEGVRSKGQNELGCRDASLYQRFYQAGFSGIKIFPQLVVYTPDKDASQLENKKADVSTVLNAEELAELNRAIASAVEEGSFFIAEWVHCAAGTNPG
;
A
#
# COMPACT_ATOMS: atom_id res chain seq x y z
N MET A 1 13.88 -4.35 -5.64
CA MET A 1 12.75 -5.31 -5.60
C MET A 1 11.53 -4.59 -5.07
N ASP A 2 10.33 -4.84 -5.61
CA ASP A 2 9.03 -4.41 -5.09
C ASP A 2 8.19 -5.63 -4.67
N ILE A 3 7.87 -5.74 -3.38
CA ILE A 3 7.12 -6.86 -2.81
C ILE A 3 5.65 -6.46 -2.68
N GLY A 4 4.80 -7.17 -3.41
CA GLY A 4 3.39 -6.81 -3.56
C GLY A 4 3.14 -5.81 -4.69
N CYS A 5 3.86 -5.96 -5.79
CA CYS A 5 3.87 -5.01 -6.92
C CYS A 5 2.51 -4.84 -7.63
N GLY A 6 1.56 -5.77 -7.43
CA GLY A 6 0.27 -5.76 -8.13
C GLY A 6 0.46 -5.73 -9.65
N PRO A 7 -0.21 -4.80 -10.38
CA PRO A 7 -0.04 -4.64 -11.82
C PRO A 7 1.21 -3.82 -12.22
N GLY A 8 2.21 -3.70 -11.34
CA GLY A 8 3.49 -3.07 -11.62
C GLY A 8 3.44 -1.55 -11.80
N THR A 9 2.48 -0.87 -11.18
CA THR A 9 2.33 0.59 -11.36
C THR A 9 3.52 1.35 -10.77
N LEU A 10 3.96 0.99 -9.56
CA LEU A 10 5.11 1.60 -8.91
C LEU A 10 6.39 1.27 -9.66
N ASP A 11 6.55 0.03 -10.11
CA ASP A 11 7.72 -0.43 -10.86
C ASP A 11 7.93 0.39 -12.13
N ARG A 12 6.85 0.58 -12.93
CA ARG A 12 6.91 1.38 -14.16
C ARG A 12 7.20 2.86 -13.88
N TRP A 13 6.65 3.41 -12.78
CA TRP A 13 6.96 4.76 -12.35
C TRP A 13 8.43 4.88 -11.94
N LEU A 14 8.95 3.94 -11.12
CA LEU A 14 10.35 3.90 -10.70
C LEU A 14 11.31 3.78 -11.89
N ALA A 15 11.03 2.90 -12.84
CA ALA A 15 11.85 2.73 -14.04
C ALA A 15 11.96 4.04 -14.84
N ARG A 16 10.87 4.76 -15.01
CA ARG A 16 10.86 6.07 -15.67
C ARG A 16 11.57 7.14 -14.84
N TYR A 17 11.27 7.21 -13.55
CA TYR A 17 11.85 8.20 -12.63
C TYR A 17 13.37 8.08 -12.54
N THR A 18 13.89 6.86 -12.56
CA THR A 18 15.35 6.58 -12.53
C THR A 18 15.99 6.55 -13.93
N SER A 19 15.27 6.98 -14.96
CA SER A 19 15.73 6.96 -16.36
C SER A 19 16.26 5.59 -16.79
N ARG A 20 15.61 4.51 -16.33
CA ARG A 20 15.96 3.11 -16.62
C ARG A 20 17.33 2.67 -16.09
N ALA A 21 17.91 3.43 -15.13
CA ALA A 21 19.22 3.13 -14.57
C ALA A 21 19.26 1.89 -13.65
N ASN A 22 18.08 1.38 -13.24
CA ASN A 22 17.96 0.26 -12.30
C ASN A 22 17.21 -0.91 -12.94
N SER A 23 17.67 -2.13 -12.63
CA SER A 23 16.86 -3.34 -12.83
C SER A 23 15.87 -3.47 -11.68
N ILE A 24 14.60 -3.72 -12.01
CA ILE A 24 13.50 -3.83 -11.05
C ILE A 24 12.93 -5.24 -11.12
N VAL A 25 12.68 -5.85 -9.96
CA VAL A 25 11.95 -7.11 -9.83
C VAL A 25 10.72 -6.86 -8.98
N GLY A 26 9.55 -7.04 -9.57
CA GLY A 26 8.26 -7.02 -8.87
C GLY A 26 7.81 -8.43 -8.52
N VAL A 27 7.35 -8.67 -7.28
CA VAL A 27 6.77 -9.96 -6.90
C VAL A 27 5.33 -9.81 -6.43
N TYR A 28 4.49 -10.78 -6.83
CA TYR A 28 3.07 -10.81 -6.44
C TYR A 28 2.52 -12.25 -6.50
N PRO A 29 1.59 -12.67 -5.62
CA PRO A 29 1.10 -14.05 -5.58
C PRO A 29 0.04 -14.38 -6.64
N SER A 30 -0.40 -13.44 -7.47
CA SER A 30 -1.42 -13.66 -8.51
C SER A 30 -0.82 -13.62 -9.90
N THR A 31 -0.75 -14.77 -10.56
CA THR A 31 -0.37 -14.90 -11.98
C THR A 31 -1.21 -14.04 -12.91
N TYR A 32 -2.49 -13.81 -12.58
CA TYR A 32 -3.37 -12.94 -13.38
C TYR A 32 -2.85 -11.48 -13.37
N LEU A 33 -2.58 -10.92 -12.19
CA LEU A 33 -2.07 -9.54 -12.07
C LEU A 33 -0.64 -9.41 -12.62
N LEU A 34 0.19 -10.44 -12.48
CA LEU A 34 1.52 -10.43 -13.08
C LEU A 34 1.50 -10.43 -14.61
N ARG A 35 0.57 -11.16 -15.24
CA ARG A 35 0.38 -11.09 -16.70
C ARG A 35 -0.01 -9.68 -17.17
N GLU A 36 -0.87 -9.01 -16.41
CA GLU A 36 -1.22 -7.62 -16.65
C GLU A 36 0.01 -6.71 -16.48
N ALA A 37 0.77 -6.88 -15.39
CA ALA A 37 1.99 -6.12 -15.13
C ALA A 37 3.01 -6.25 -16.28
N VAL A 38 3.26 -7.48 -16.75
CA VAL A 38 4.14 -7.74 -17.90
C VAL A 38 3.63 -7.05 -19.17
N ALA A 39 2.32 -7.16 -19.47
CA ALA A 39 1.73 -6.53 -20.64
C ALA A 39 1.85 -5.00 -20.59
N LEU A 40 1.60 -4.40 -19.42
CA LEU A 40 1.72 -2.95 -19.22
C LEU A 40 3.18 -2.47 -19.30
N ALA A 41 4.13 -3.21 -18.72
CA ALA A 41 5.55 -2.89 -18.84
C ALA A 41 6.04 -2.94 -20.29
N LYS A 42 5.61 -3.96 -21.04
CA LYS A 42 5.91 -4.09 -22.47
C LYS A 42 5.31 -2.96 -23.31
N ASN A 43 4.06 -2.59 -23.08
CA ASN A 43 3.41 -1.46 -23.75
C ASN A 43 4.13 -0.13 -23.48
N ASP A 44 4.74 -0.01 -22.30
CA ASP A 44 5.53 1.15 -21.88
C ASP A 44 6.99 1.08 -22.37
N GLY A 45 7.42 -0.02 -23.03
CA GLY A 45 8.80 -0.26 -23.45
C GLY A 45 9.78 -0.38 -22.29
N LEU A 46 9.34 -1.00 -21.18
CA LEU A 46 10.11 -1.16 -19.93
C LEU A 46 10.39 -2.63 -19.59
N ASP A 47 10.06 -3.56 -20.48
CA ASP A 47 10.20 -5.00 -20.30
C ASP A 47 11.65 -5.50 -20.31
N ASP A 48 12.60 -4.66 -20.68
CA ASP A 48 14.04 -4.92 -20.58
C ASP A 48 14.65 -4.54 -19.19
N VAL A 49 13.92 -3.75 -18.40
CA VAL A 49 14.41 -3.28 -17.06
C VAL A 49 13.53 -3.73 -15.91
N ILE A 50 12.29 -4.21 -16.18
CA ILE A 50 11.37 -4.72 -15.16
C ILE A 50 11.07 -6.19 -15.41
N ASN A 51 11.33 -7.03 -14.41
CA ASN A 51 10.91 -8.42 -14.38
C ASN A 51 9.86 -8.63 -13.30
N PHE A 52 8.95 -9.60 -13.53
CA PHE A 52 7.92 -9.96 -12.57
C PHE A 52 7.95 -11.44 -12.27
N GLU A 53 7.87 -11.80 -10.98
CA GLU A 53 7.89 -13.19 -10.51
C GLU A 53 6.74 -13.48 -9.55
N GLU A 54 6.17 -14.69 -9.66
CA GLU A 54 5.15 -15.15 -8.74
C GLU A 54 5.76 -15.57 -7.42
N SER A 55 5.42 -14.85 -6.34
CA SER A 55 5.87 -15.17 -4.99
C SER A 55 4.98 -14.51 -3.93
N VAL A 56 5.00 -15.06 -2.73
CA VAL A 56 4.47 -14.43 -1.51
C VAL A 56 5.56 -13.65 -0.80
N GLY A 57 5.18 -12.57 -0.11
CA GLY A 57 6.16 -11.65 0.49
C GLY A 57 6.96 -12.22 1.67
N ASP A 58 6.47 -13.29 2.30
CA ASP A 58 7.07 -13.96 3.45
C ASP A 58 7.81 -15.27 3.09
N ASP A 59 8.00 -15.54 1.79
CA ASP A 59 8.81 -16.64 1.26
C ASP A 59 9.31 -16.29 -0.15
N LEU A 60 10.44 -15.59 -0.23
CA LEU A 60 10.97 -15.04 -1.49
C LEU A 60 11.95 -15.99 -2.16
N PRO A 61 11.81 -16.30 -3.48
CA PRO A 61 12.64 -17.27 -4.21
C PRO A 61 14.01 -16.71 -4.63
N PHE A 62 14.57 -15.80 -3.86
CA PHE A 62 15.84 -15.15 -4.17
C PHE A 62 16.91 -15.50 -3.13
N SER A 63 18.17 -15.50 -3.58
CA SER A 63 19.32 -15.69 -2.69
C SER A 63 19.50 -14.51 -1.75
N ASP A 64 20.23 -14.73 -0.66
CA ASP A 64 20.62 -13.67 0.27
C ASP A 64 21.38 -12.56 -0.45
N ALA A 65 21.18 -11.33 -0.01
CA ALA A 65 21.92 -10.16 -0.50
C ALA A 65 21.83 -9.89 -2.02
N SER A 66 20.73 -10.31 -2.67
CA SER A 66 20.51 -10.19 -4.12
C SER A 66 20.11 -8.78 -4.57
N PHE A 67 19.66 -7.93 -3.67
CA PHE A 67 19.11 -6.61 -4.00
C PHE A 67 19.76 -5.48 -3.21
N ASP A 68 19.92 -4.32 -3.84
CA ASP A 68 20.33 -3.07 -3.17
C ASP A 68 19.22 -2.46 -2.34
N VAL A 69 17.97 -2.62 -2.80
CA VAL A 69 16.79 -2.03 -2.18
C VAL A 69 15.63 -3.02 -2.27
N ALA A 70 14.91 -3.19 -1.15
CA ALA A 70 13.62 -3.86 -1.11
C ALA A 70 12.54 -2.89 -0.62
N ILE A 71 11.43 -2.80 -1.35
CA ILE A 71 10.29 -1.95 -1.00
C ILE A 71 9.00 -2.77 -0.94
N SER A 72 8.02 -2.27 -0.19
CA SER A 72 6.66 -2.79 -0.21
C SER A 72 5.66 -1.67 0.06
N PHE A 73 4.67 -1.55 -0.82
CA PHE A 73 3.63 -0.54 -0.71
C PHE A 73 2.26 -1.21 -0.55
N THR A 74 1.65 -1.03 0.62
CA THR A 74 0.31 -1.54 0.97
C THR A 74 0.14 -3.05 0.81
N ALA A 75 1.21 -3.84 0.97
CA ALA A 75 1.15 -5.30 0.86
C ALA A 75 1.42 -6.02 2.19
N ILE A 76 2.13 -5.42 3.15
CA ILE A 76 2.54 -6.05 4.41
C ILE A 76 1.36 -6.48 5.31
N GLN A 77 0.15 -6.01 5.05
CA GLN A 77 -1.05 -6.42 5.77
C GLN A 77 -1.58 -7.81 5.36
N PHE A 78 -1.09 -8.42 4.29
CA PHE A 78 -1.59 -9.68 3.76
C PHE A 78 -0.76 -10.90 4.18
N PRO A 79 0.60 -10.90 4.15
CA PRO A 79 1.42 -12.00 4.65
C PRO A 79 1.64 -11.91 6.17
N ASP A 80 2.43 -12.83 6.71
CA ASP A 80 3.04 -12.65 8.03
C ASP A 80 4.06 -11.50 7.95
N ALA A 81 3.76 -10.40 8.65
CA ALA A 81 4.54 -9.17 8.55
C ALA A 81 5.98 -9.32 9.08
N ASP A 82 6.19 -10.12 10.12
CA ASP A 82 7.52 -10.31 10.70
C ASP A 82 8.37 -11.20 9.79
N ARG A 83 7.80 -12.26 9.21
CA ARG A 83 8.46 -13.08 8.21
C ARG A 83 8.79 -12.29 6.96
N MET A 84 7.85 -11.47 6.49
CA MET A 84 8.09 -10.60 5.33
C MET A 84 9.26 -9.63 5.57
N LEU A 85 9.33 -9.00 6.73
CA LEU A 85 10.44 -8.11 7.08
C LEU A 85 11.77 -8.88 7.19
N ALA A 86 11.77 -10.10 7.70
CA ALA A 86 12.93 -10.97 7.74
C ALA A 86 13.41 -11.32 6.32
N GLU A 87 12.50 -11.68 5.40
CA GLU A 87 12.81 -11.94 4.01
C GLU A 87 13.33 -10.70 3.28
N MET A 88 12.69 -9.53 3.49
CA MET A 88 13.18 -8.25 2.96
C MET A 88 14.61 -7.96 3.42
N ARG A 89 14.91 -8.24 4.69
CA ARG A 89 16.28 -8.11 5.22
C ARG A 89 17.23 -9.11 4.57
N ARG A 90 16.84 -10.38 4.48
CA ARG A 90 17.67 -11.47 3.93
C ARG A 90 18.09 -11.19 2.48
N VAL A 91 17.12 -10.81 1.64
CA VAL A 91 17.39 -10.58 0.22
C VAL A 91 18.08 -9.24 -0.06
N THR A 92 18.06 -8.29 0.88
CA THR A 92 18.73 -7.01 0.74
C THR A 92 20.18 -7.13 1.22
N ARG A 93 21.15 -6.69 0.41
CA ARG A 93 22.58 -6.76 0.79
C ARG A 93 22.91 -5.91 2.03
N PRO A 94 24.01 -6.22 2.74
CA PRO A 94 24.53 -5.34 3.79
C PRO A 94 24.73 -3.90 3.27
N GLY A 95 24.28 -2.92 4.04
CA GLY A 95 24.23 -1.51 3.64
C GLY A 95 23.10 -1.12 2.70
N GLY A 96 22.33 -2.10 2.20
CA GLY A 96 21.13 -1.88 1.37
C GLY A 96 19.96 -1.32 2.17
N ARG A 97 18.94 -0.85 1.47
CA ARG A 97 17.80 -0.13 2.07
C ARG A 97 16.51 -0.92 1.97
N VAL A 98 15.71 -0.87 3.03
CA VAL A 98 14.37 -1.43 3.05
C VAL A 98 13.37 -0.33 3.39
N ALA A 99 12.24 -0.27 2.67
CA ALA A 99 11.17 0.66 2.96
C ALA A 99 9.79 0.00 2.81
N VAL A 100 8.92 0.29 3.76
CA VAL A 100 7.55 -0.23 3.78
C VAL A 100 6.57 0.90 4.02
N LEU A 101 5.48 0.89 3.26
CA LEU A 101 4.28 1.66 3.50
C LEU A 101 3.15 0.68 3.83
N ALA A 102 2.64 0.76 5.06
CA ALA A 102 1.49 0.00 5.54
C ALA A 102 0.27 0.91 5.66
N ARG A 103 -0.92 0.43 5.29
CA ARG A 103 -2.17 1.13 5.62
C ARG A 103 -2.36 1.18 7.13
N GLY A 104 -2.85 2.30 7.65
CA GLY A 104 -3.08 2.50 9.08
C GLY A 104 -4.55 2.31 9.43
N ASP A 105 -4.86 1.28 10.23
CA ASP A 105 -6.21 1.04 10.74
C ASP A 105 -6.36 1.40 12.22
N ASP A 106 -5.32 1.91 12.83
CA ASP A 106 -5.27 2.37 14.22
C ASP A 106 -5.83 3.81 14.41
N ARG A 107 -6.20 4.46 13.31
CA ARG A 107 -6.82 5.78 13.31
C ARG A 107 -8.03 5.82 12.37
N PRO A 108 -9.09 6.60 12.72
CA PRO A 108 -10.19 6.87 11.80
C PRO A 108 -9.70 7.53 10.51
N ASN A 109 -10.34 7.17 9.39
CA ASN A 109 -10.14 7.90 8.14
C ASN A 109 -10.72 9.31 8.28
N LEU A 110 -10.24 10.24 7.45
CA LEU A 110 -10.85 11.56 7.32
C LEU A 110 -11.75 11.58 6.09
N ILE A 111 -12.98 12.03 6.24
CA ILE A 111 -13.87 12.26 5.11
C ILE A 111 -14.43 13.69 5.21
N ASN A 112 -14.24 14.47 4.14
CA ASN A 112 -14.72 15.87 4.11
C ASN A 112 -16.14 15.93 3.56
N ILE A 113 -17.11 15.70 4.45
CA ILE A 113 -18.56 15.80 4.18
C ILE A 113 -19.25 16.48 5.36
N ASN A 114 -20.40 17.07 5.08
CA ASN A 114 -21.23 17.70 6.11
C ASN A 114 -22.40 16.77 6.47
N VAL A 115 -22.20 15.96 7.50
CA VAL A 115 -23.20 15.05 8.09
C VAL A 115 -23.16 15.10 9.60
N GLY A 116 -24.17 14.55 10.26
CA GLY A 116 -24.19 14.44 11.73
C GLY A 116 -22.99 13.66 12.27
N THR A 117 -22.53 14.01 13.47
CA THR A 117 -21.32 13.45 14.11
C THR A 117 -21.37 11.93 14.21
N GLU A 118 -22.55 11.36 14.48
CA GLU A 118 -22.72 9.91 14.62
C GLU A 118 -22.46 9.20 13.29
N LEU A 119 -23.11 9.66 12.20
CA LEU A 119 -22.91 9.11 10.87
C LEU A 119 -21.46 9.29 10.42
N LYS A 120 -20.87 10.45 10.67
CA LYS A 120 -19.46 10.74 10.36
C LYS A 120 -18.53 9.74 11.06
N SER A 121 -18.70 9.50 12.35
CA SER A 121 -17.90 8.54 13.11
C SER A 121 -18.05 7.10 12.58
N LYS A 122 -19.25 6.68 12.18
CA LYS A 122 -19.48 5.37 11.57
C LYS A 122 -18.68 5.23 10.27
N VAL A 123 -18.76 6.23 9.39
CA VAL A 123 -18.09 6.22 8.08
C VAL A 123 -16.56 6.25 8.22
N GLU A 124 -16.05 7.14 9.06
CA GLU A 124 -14.60 7.28 9.31
C GLU A 124 -14.01 6.04 10.03
N GLY A 125 -14.84 5.32 10.79
CA GLY A 125 -14.45 4.11 11.52
C GLY A 125 -14.38 2.84 10.67
N VAL A 126 -14.83 2.85 9.41
CA VAL A 126 -14.83 1.65 8.56
C VAL A 126 -13.40 1.21 8.26
N ARG A 127 -13.17 -0.09 8.40
CA ARG A 127 -11.90 -0.74 8.12
C ARG A 127 -12.05 -1.68 6.92
N SER A 128 -11.00 -1.79 6.12
CA SER A 128 -10.96 -2.75 5.01
C SER A 128 -11.00 -4.19 5.53
N LYS A 129 -11.70 -5.08 4.80
CA LYS A 129 -11.86 -6.50 5.15
C LYS A 129 -10.79 -7.37 4.47
N GLY A 130 -10.67 -8.63 4.91
CA GLY A 130 -9.92 -9.67 4.19
C GLY A 130 -8.41 -9.68 4.42
N GLN A 131 -7.96 -9.23 5.57
CA GLN A 131 -6.53 -9.13 5.89
C GLN A 131 -6.11 -10.21 6.89
N ASN A 132 -4.81 -10.53 6.90
CA ASN A 132 -4.22 -11.51 7.80
C ASN A 132 -4.05 -10.91 9.22
N GLU A 133 -4.36 -11.69 10.25
CA GLU A 133 -4.14 -11.31 11.65
C GLU A 133 -2.65 -11.09 11.98
N LEU A 134 -1.74 -11.79 11.27
CA LEU A 134 -0.29 -11.63 11.39
C LEU A 134 0.26 -10.45 10.56
N GLY A 135 -0.57 -9.83 9.73
CA GLY A 135 -0.22 -8.67 8.93
C GLY A 135 -0.03 -7.40 9.77
N CYS A 136 0.63 -6.41 9.20
CA CYS A 136 0.85 -5.11 9.87
C CYS A 136 -0.02 -4.01 9.25
N ARG A 137 -0.78 -3.29 10.10
CA ARG A 137 -1.73 -2.23 9.70
C ARG A 137 -1.80 -1.07 10.69
N ASP A 138 -0.78 -0.91 11.48
CA ASP A 138 -0.73 0.06 12.56
C ASP A 138 0.70 0.53 12.85
N ALA A 139 0.86 1.36 13.87
CA ALA A 139 2.15 1.87 14.31
C ALA A 139 3.11 0.76 14.80
N SER A 140 2.66 -0.50 14.95
CA SER A 140 3.57 -1.61 15.27
C SER A 140 4.63 -1.85 14.19
N LEU A 141 4.42 -1.35 12.95
CA LEU A 141 5.42 -1.36 11.89
C LEU A 141 6.80 -0.88 12.37
N TYR A 142 6.81 0.14 13.21
CA TYR A 142 8.06 0.75 13.68
C TYR A 142 8.83 -0.16 14.63
N GLN A 143 8.11 -0.83 15.54
CA GLN A 143 8.69 -1.82 16.45
C GLN A 143 9.16 -3.06 15.66
N ARG A 144 8.39 -3.51 14.67
CA ARG A 144 8.74 -4.65 13.81
C ARG A 144 10.02 -4.38 13.01
N PHE A 145 10.22 -3.17 12.49
CA PHE A 145 11.48 -2.78 11.84
C PHE A 145 12.67 -2.89 12.78
N TYR A 146 12.52 -2.45 14.03
CA TYR A 146 13.56 -2.57 15.05
C TYR A 146 13.84 -4.05 15.39
N GLN A 147 12.80 -4.85 15.60
CA GLN A 147 12.91 -6.27 15.92
C GLN A 147 13.51 -7.10 14.76
N ALA A 148 13.21 -6.74 13.52
CA ALA A 148 13.84 -7.32 12.35
C ALA A 148 15.33 -6.97 12.20
N GLY A 149 15.87 -6.09 13.06
CA GLY A 149 17.28 -5.76 13.12
C GLY A 149 17.74 -4.72 12.08
N PHE A 150 16.84 -3.89 11.56
CA PHE A 150 17.22 -2.76 10.72
C PHE A 150 17.88 -1.65 11.55
N SER A 151 18.81 -0.92 10.94
CA SER A 151 19.49 0.24 11.53
C SER A 151 19.07 1.52 10.82
N GLY A 152 19.35 2.69 11.43
CA GLY A 152 19.07 3.99 10.83
C GLY A 152 17.60 4.17 10.47
N ILE A 153 16.69 3.62 11.29
CA ILE A 153 15.25 3.60 11.03
C ILE A 153 14.70 5.02 10.99
N LYS A 154 14.00 5.33 9.91
CA LYS A 154 13.22 6.56 9.74
C LYS A 154 11.75 6.23 9.74
N ILE A 155 10.97 7.03 10.46
CA ILE A 155 9.53 6.87 10.67
C ILE A 155 8.86 8.13 10.14
N PHE A 156 7.88 7.97 9.25
CA PHE A 156 7.18 9.11 8.65
C PHE A 156 5.73 8.75 8.31
N PRO A 157 4.82 8.77 9.29
CA PRO A 157 3.39 8.58 9.02
C PRO A 157 2.89 9.67 8.09
N GLN A 158 1.98 9.31 7.18
CA GLN A 158 1.43 10.20 6.16
C GLN A 158 -0.09 10.06 6.08
N LEU A 159 -0.72 11.01 5.42
CA LEU A 159 -2.09 10.92 4.94
C LEU A 159 -2.08 10.80 3.42
N VAL A 160 -2.71 9.76 2.90
CA VAL A 160 -2.98 9.60 1.46
C VAL A 160 -4.36 10.16 1.19
N VAL A 161 -4.43 11.18 0.34
CA VAL A 161 -5.67 11.87 -0.02
C VAL A 161 -6.18 11.36 -1.37
N TYR A 162 -7.45 10.96 -1.40
CA TYR A 162 -8.18 10.53 -2.60
C TYR A 162 -9.21 11.58 -2.99
N THR A 163 -9.20 11.97 -4.25
CA THR A 163 -10.13 12.96 -4.83
C THR A 163 -10.86 12.40 -6.05
N PRO A 164 -12.09 12.88 -6.36
CA PRO A 164 -12.90 12.34 -7.47
C PRO A 164 -12.24 12.39 -8.84
N ASP A 165 -11.47 13.42 -9.09
CA ASP A 165 -10.81 13.66 -10.37
C ASP A 165 -9.62 12.71 -10.65
N LYS A 166 -9.01 12.15 -9.61
CA LYS A 166 -7.83 11.29 -9.72
C LYS A 166 -8.05 9.85 -9.31
N ASP A 167 -8.95 9.63 -8.35
CA ASP A 167 -9.01 8.37 -7.61
C ASP A 167 -10.42 7.74 -7.60
N ALA A 168 -11.21 7.93 -8.67
CA ALA A 168 -12.61 7.51 -8.72
C ALA A 168 -12.82 6.04 -8.33
N SER A 169 -11.98 5.11 -8.80
CA SER A 169 -12.08 3.69 -8.47
C SER A 169 -11.84 3.40 -6.98
N GLN A 170 -10.90 4.10 -6.36
CA GLN A 170 -10.63 3.97 -4.92
C GLN A 170 -11.80 4.49 -4.09
N LEU A 171 -12.40 5.60 -4.51
CA LEU A 171 -13.57 6.17 -3.85
C LEU A 171 -14.80 5.26 -3.95
N GLU A 172 -15.02 4.60 -5.09
CA GLU A 172 -16.10 3.60 -5.23
C GLU A 172 -15.88 2.37 -4.32
N ASN A 173 -14.65 1.86 -4.21
CA ASN A 173 -14.33 0.79 -3.27
C ASN A 173 -14.61 1.21 -1.82
N LYS A 174 -14.25 2.43 -1.43
CA LYS A 174 -14.54 2.97 -0.10
C LYS A 174 -16.03 3.12 0.17
N LYS A 175 -16.81 3.58 -0.80
CA LYS A 175 -18.27 3.62 -0.68
C LYS A 175 -18.85 2.22 -0.49
N ALA A 176 -18.35 1.21 -1.21
CA ALA A 176 -18.79 -0.17 -1.05
C ALA A 176 -18.52 -0.69 0.37
N ASP A 177 -17.32 -0.44 0.92
CA ASP A 177 -16.98 -0.83 2.30
C ASP A 177 -17.93 -0.16 3.31
N VAL A 178 -18.14 1.16 3.18
CA VAL A 178 -19.01 1.95 4.06
C VAL A 178 -20.46 1.49 3.99
N SER A 179 -20.95 1.14 2.80
CA SER A 179 -22.34 0.67 2.63
C SER A 179 -22.67 -0.58 3.43
N THR A 180 -21.65 -1.34 3.84
CA THR A 180 -21.86 -2.58 4.63
C THR A 180 -22.22 -2.33 6.09
N VAL A 181 -22.03 -1.12 6.60
CA VAL A 181 -22.25 -0.76 8.01
C VAL A 181 -23.36 0.26 8.22
N LEU A 182 -23.95 0.79 7.14
CA LEU A 182 -25.01 1.79 7.15
C LEU A 182 -26.38 1.18 6.83
N ASN A 183 -27.43 1.72 7.45
CA ASN A 183 -28.80 1.45 7.03
C ASN A 183 -29.16 2.29 5.78
N ALA A 184 -30.37 2.07 5.22
CA ALA A 184 -30.80 2.73 3.98
C ALA A 184 -30.92 4.26 4.12
N GLU A 185 -31.35 4.77 5.27
CA GLU A 185 -31.49 6.20 5.53
C GLU A 185 -30.12 6.88 5.67
N GLU A 186 -29.23 6.30 6.46
CA GLU A 186 -27.83 6.74 6.61
C GLU A 186 -27.08 6.74 5.28
N LEU A 187 -27.29 5.70 4.46
CA LEU A 187 -26.67 5.62 3.13
C LEU A 187 -27.20 6.71 2.18
N ALA A 188 -28.50 6.99 2.24
CA ALA A 188 -29.09 8.08 1.45
C ALA A 188 -28.59 9.45 1.90
N GLU A 189 -28.41 9.68 3.21
CA GLU A 189 -27.83 10.91 3.77
C GLU A 189 -26.38 11.05 3.32
N LEU A 190 -25.56 10.00 3.46
CA LEU A 190 -24.17 9.97 3.03
C LEU A 190 -24.03 10.31 1.54
N ASN A 191 -24.82 9.68 0.67
CA ASN A 191 -24.77 9.92 -0.77
C ASN A 191 -25.12 11.38 -1.14
N ARG A 192 -26.10 11.97 -0.46
CA ARG A 192 -26.43 13.39 -0.67
C ARG A 192 -25.27 14.31 -0.23
N ALA A 193 -24.67 14.02 0.93
CA ALA A 193 -23.56 14.81 1.45
C ALA A 193 -22.30 14.71 0.55
N ILE A 194 -22.02 13.52 0.02
CA ILE A 194 -20.93 13.32 -0.94
C ILE A 194 -21.23 14.11 -2.22
N ALA A 195 -22.44 14.02 -2.77
CA ALA A 195 -22.81 14.75 -3.99
C ALA A 195 -22.64 16.27 -3.82
N SER A 196 -23.12 16.82 -2.70
CA SER A 196 -22.95 18.26 -2.38
C SER A 196 -21.47 18.63 -2.28
N ALA A 197 -20.66 17.86 -1.54
CA ALA A 197 -19.25 18.15 -1.39
C ALA A 197 -18.47 18.03 -2.71
N VAL A 198 -18.87 17.13 -3.61
CA VAL A 198 -18.30 17.02 -4.96
C VAL A 198 -18.67 18.23 -5.81
N GLU A 199 -19.93 18.66 -5.79
CA GLU A 199 -20.39 19.86 -6.51
C GLU A 199 -19.67 21.14 -6.03
N GLU A 200 -19.44 21.23 -4.73
CA GLU A 200 -18.69 22.33 -4.10
C GLU A 200 -17.18 22.27 -4.34
N GLY A 201 -16.66 21.15 -4.90
CA GLY A 201 -15.22 20.92 -5.09
C GLY A 201 -14.45 20.69 -3.80
N SER A 202 -15.15 20.31 -2.71
CA SER A 202 -14.58 20.15 -1.38
C SER A 202 -14.39 18.70 -0.94
N PHE A 203 -14.92 17.72 -1.71
CA PHE A 203 -14.89 16.30 -1.34
C PHE A 203 -13.51 15.69 -1.42
N PHE A 204 -13.09 15.05 -0.32
CA PHE A 204 -11.96 14.13 -0.30
C PHE A 204 -12.12 13.05 0.78
N ILE A 205 -11.41 11.96 0.62
CA ILE A 205 -11.14 10.98 1.68
C ILE A 205 -9.64 10.95 1.92
N ALA A 206 -9.20 10.90 3.19
CA ALA A 206 -7.81 10.70 3.51
C ALA A 206 -7.63 9.51 4.47
N GLU A 207 -6.67 8.65 4.14
CA GLU A 207 -6.31 7.47 4.92
C GLU A 207 -4.93 7.62 5.53
N TRP A 208 -4.80 7.15 6.75
CA TRP A 208 -3.51 7.05 7.40
C TRP A 208 -2.67 5.94 6.79
N VAL A 209 -1.38 6.21 6.62
CA VAL A 209 -0.38 5.22 6.29
C VAL A 209 0.82 5.36 7.20
N HIS A 210 1.35 4.23 7.63
CA HIS A 210 2.60 4.15 8.37
C HIS A 210 3.75 3.85 7.41
N CYS A 211 4.75 4.71 7.41
CA CYS A 211 5.92 4.53 6.57
C CYS A 211 7.16 4.34 7.43
N ALA A 212 7.93 3.32 7.13
CA ALA A 212 9.23 3.06 7.74
C ALA A 212 10.27 2.76 6.67
N ALA A 213 11.47 3.27 6.88
CA ALA A 213 12.63 2.90 6.09
C ALA A 213 13.83 2.65 6.99
N GLY A 214 14.62 1.64 6.65
CA GLY A 214 15.81 1.25 7.41
C GLY A 214 16.95 0.79 6.49
N THR A 215 18.09 0.53 7.10
CA THR A 215 19.27 -0.04 6.44
C THR A 215 19.50 -1.45 6.98
N ASN A 216 19.77 -2.41 6.11
CA ASN A 216 20.27 -3.72 6.53
C ASN A 216 21.72 -3.57 7.05
N PRO A 217 22.01 -3.78 8.33
CA PRO A 217 23.37 -3.63 8.86
C PRO A 217 24.32 -4.78 8.48
N GLY A 218 23.76 -5.92 8.05
CA GLY A 218 24.47 -7.18 7.82
C GLY A 218 24.09 -8.26 8.82
#